data_87ac7cc36cc2edff9a41ee0ee6fa1f2f
#
_entry.id   87ac7cc36cc2edff9a41ee0ee6fa1f2f
#
_cell.length_a   1.000
_cell.length_b   1.000
_cell.length_c   1.000
_cell.angle_alpha   90.00
_cell.angle_beta   90.00
_cell.angle_gamma   90.00
#
_symmetry.space_group_name_H-M   'P 1'
#
loop_
_entity.id
_entity.type
_entity.pdbx_description
1 polymer ?
#
loop_
_entity_poly.entity_id
_entity_poly.type
_entity_poly.pdbx_seq_one_letter_code
_entity_poly.pdbx_strand_id
1 'polypeptide(L)' 'MELTLDQALNNGIKAHKAGKVQEADHYYKLILTAQPKHSHAN' A
#
# COMPACT_ATOMS: atom_id res chain seq x y z
N MET A 1 1.62 -11.77 -12.78
CA MET A 1 1.69 -11.88 -11.36
C MET A 1 0.98 -10.75 -10.71
N GLU A 2 0.15 -11.04 -9.75
CA GLU A 2 -0.64 -10.02 -9.15
C GLU A 2 -0.11 -9.63 -7.79
N LEU A 3 -0.22 -8.36 -7.48
CA LEU A 3 0.19 -7.87 -6.19
C LEU A 3 -1.03 -7.80 -5.30
N THR A 4 -1.08 -8.63 -4.30
CA THR A 4 -2.23 -8.63 -3.39
C THR A 4 -2.12 -7.46 -2.43
N LEU A 5 -3.22 -7.16 -1.75
CA LEU A 5 -3.20 -6.07 -0.78
C LEU A 5 -2.21 -6.34 0.34
N ASP A 6 -2.12 -7.60 0.76
CA ASP A 6 -1.16 -7.96 1.79
C ASP A 6 0.26 -7.71 1.32
N GLN A 7 0.55 -8.05 0.07
CA GLN A 7 1.88 -7.84 -0.45
C GLN A 7 2.18 -6.35 -0.60
N ALA A 8 1.21 -5.60 -1.06
CA ALA A 8 1.40 -4.16 -1.18
C ALA A 8 1.67 -3.54 0.18
N LEU A 9 0.93 -3.97 1.19
CA LEU A 9 1.12 -3.43 2.52
C LEU A 9 2.50 -3.80 3.05
N ASN A 10 2.89 -5.06 2.91
CA ASN A 10 4.20 -5.49 3.35
C ASN A 10 5.31 -4.74 2.63
N ASN A 11 5.17 -4.56 1.33
CA ASN A 11 6.17 -3.84 0.57
C ASN A 11 6.25 -2.38 1.03
N GLY A 12 5.10 -1.78 1.30
CA GLY A 12 5.09 -0.41 1.79
C GLY A 12 5.79 -0.29 3.13
N ILE A 13 5.55 -1.25 4.01
CA ILE A 13 6.19 -1.23 5.32
C ILE A 13 7.69 -1.40 5.18
N LYS A 14 8.11 -2.35 4.33
CA LYS A 14 9.52 -2.57 4.13
C LYS A 14 10.20 -1.35 3.53
N ALA A 15 9.55 -0.71 2.57
CA ALA A 15 10.11 0.48 1.96
C ALA A 15 10.24 1.59 3.01
N HIS A 16 9.25 1.71 3.86
CA HIS A 16 9.28 2.73 4.89
C HIS A 16 10.44 2.49 5.86
N LYS A 17 10.63 1.25 6.25
CA LYS A 17 11.71 0.93 7.16
C LYS A 17 13.06 1.14 6.51
N ALA A 18 13.14 0.97 5.21
CA ALA A 18 14.39 1.16 4.50
C ALA A 18 14.65 2.62 4.20
N GLY A 19 13.75 3.50 4.58
CA GLY A 19 13.92 4.91 4.30
C GLY A 19 13.46 5.32 2.94
N LYS A 20 12.80 4.43 2.21
CA LYS A 20 12.35 4.74 0.86
C LYS A 20 10.94 5.26 0.95
N VAL A 21 10.82 6.47 1.43
CA VAL A 21 9.52 7.05 1.70
C VAL A 21 8.66 7.17 0.46
N GLN A 22 9.27 7.52 -0.67
CA GLN A 22 8.51 7.67 -1.89
C GLN A 22 7.92 6.35 -2.35
N GLU A 23 8.68 5.28 -2.22
CA GLU A 23 8.18 3.97 -2.61
C GLU A 23 7.09 3.52 -1.65
N ALA A 24 7.28 3.78 -0.37
CA ALA A 24 6.26 3.42 0.59
C ALA A 24 4.95 4.13 0.27
N ASP A 25 5.04 5.39 -0.05
CA ASP A 25 3.86 6.15 -0.38
C ASP A 25 3.18 5.58 -1.61
N HIS A 26 3.96 5.16 -2.59
CA HIS A 26 3.43 4.56 -3.80
C HIS A 26 2.61 3.31 -3.48
N TYR A 27 3.14 2.44 -2.63
CA TYR A 27 2.42 1.24 -2.27
C TYR A 27 1.14 1.57 -1.49
N TYR A 28 1.20 2.56 -0.61
CA TYR A 28 0.03 2.93 0.15
C TYR A 28 -1.05 3.49 -0.76
N LYS A 29 -0.65 4.24 -1.78
CA LYS A 29 -1.62 4.76 -2.72
C LYS A 29 -2.27 3.64 -3.51
N LEU A 30 -1.50 2.61 -3.83
CA LEU A 30 -2.07 1.46 -4.52
C LEU A 30 -3.15 0.80 -3.66
N ILE A 31 -2.90 0.70 -2.37
CA ILE A 31 -3.87 0.10 -1.46
C ILE A 31 -5.14 0.93 -1.42
N LEU A 32 -4.99 2.23 -1.32
CA LEU A 32 -6.14 3.10 -1.27
C LEU A 32 -6.94 3.04 -2.58
N THR A 33 -6.23 2.93 -3.69
CA THR A 33 -6.89 2.84 -4.97
C THR A 33 -7.66 1.54 -5.09
N ALA A 34 -7.11 0.47 -4.54
CA ALA A 34 -7.77 -0.82 -4.63
C ALA A 34 -9.00 -0.89 -3.73
N GLN A 35 -9.00 -0.16 -2.64
CA GLN A 35 -10.11 -0.21 -1.72
C GLN A 35 -10.60 1.18 -1.34
N PRO A 36 -11.01 1.96 -2.31
CA PRO A 36 -11.42 3.32 -1.99
C PRO A 36 -12.70 3.35 -1.18
N LYS A 37 -13.55 2.33 -1.32
CA LYS A 37 -14.75 2.32 -0.59
C LYS A 37 -14.67 1.70 0.73
N HIS A 38 -13.65 0.93 0.94
CA HIS A 38 -13.55 0.18 2.15
C HIS A 38 -13.50 1.07 3.35
N SER A 39 -12.74 2.09 3.30
CA SER A 39 -12.63 2.93 4.43
C SER A 39 -13.87 3.72 4.65
N HIS A 40 -14.74 3.82 3.65
CA HIS A 40 -15.84 4.57 3.79
C HIS A 40 -17.00 3.84 4.21
N ALA A 41 -16.89 2.66 4.16
CA ALA A 41 -17.87 1.84 4.46
C ALA A 41 -18.72 2.27 5.48
N ASN A 42 -18.79 2.83 5.97
CA ASN A 42 -19.67 3.08 6.89
C ASN A 42 -20.50 3.71 6.75
#